data_1b118b214b2f42e1afdfed8ed2a4a644
#
_entry.id   1b118b214b2f42e1afdfed8ed2a4a644
#
_cell.length_a   1.000
_cell.length_b   1.000
_cell.length_c   1.000
_cell.angle_alpha   90.00
_cell.angle_beta   90.00
_cell.angle_gamma   90.00
#
_symmetry.space_group_name_H-M   'P 1'
#
loop_
_entity.id
_entity.type
_entity.pdbx_description
1 polymer ?
#
loop_
_entity_poly.entity_id
_entity_poly.type
_entity_poly.pdbx_seq_one_letter_code
_entity_poly.pdbx_strand_id
1 'polypeptide(L)'
;MPSFIWYIIIGIAALSILAYFFQERLIFKPEKLKQDFKFKYDVPFREYFFDVEPGVRINGLHFFREKPKGLILYFHGNTRSIKGWARYAKDFYRYDYDVVLVDYRGFGKSTGKRGEKEMLDDMQFIYEKLKEQYGEDHLIVYGRSMGSGFATKLACDNTPRYLILDAPYFNFLRVIERFLPILPIRIVLRFHLRTDKWLPGVKCHTYIIHGTKDW
;
A
#
# COMPACT_ATOMS: atom_id res chain seq x y z
N MET A 1 13.96 -39.06 -24.72
CA MET A 1 14.41 -37.73 -24.25
C MET A 1 13.45 -36.57 -24.57
N PRO A 2 12.74 -36.47 -25.71
CA PRO A 2 11.82 -35.34 -25.96
C PRO A 2 10.63 -35.28 -25.00
N SER A 3 10.11 -36.42 -24.53
CA SER A 3 8.92 -36.49 -23.64
C SER A 3 9.13 -35.82 -22.28
N PHE A 4 10.32 -35.95 -21.70
CA PHE A 4 10.62 -35.35 -20.37
C PHE A 4 10.58 -33.82 -20.40
N ILE A 5 11.06 -33.20 -21.45
CA ILE A 5 11.04 -31.74 -21.62
C ILE A 5 9.60 -31.23 -21.70
N TRP A 6 8.70 -31.93 -22.38
CA TRP A 6 7.29 -31.58 -22.46
C TRP A 6 6.58 -31.65 -21.11
N TYR A 7 6.91 -32.62 -20.25
CA TYR A 7 6.37 -32.68 -18.90
C TYR A 7 6.81 -31.49 -18.04
N ILE A 8 8.06 -31.03 -18.17
CA ILE A 8 8.55 -29.83 -17.47
C ILE A 8 7.80 -28.59 -17.97
N ILE A 9 7.67 -28.42 -19.29
CA ILE A 9 6.95 -27.26 -19.88
C ILE A 9 5.49 -27.24 -19.40
N ILE A 10 4.81 -28.37 -19.46
CA ILE A 10 3.42 -28.50 -18.98
C ILE A 10 3.33 -28.19 -17.49
N GLY A 11 4.27 -28.68 -16.69
CA GLY A 11 4.34 -28.39 -15.25
C GLY A 11 4.50 -26.91 -14.96
N ILE A 12 5.43 -26.23 -15.65
CA ILE A 12 5.63 -24.77 -15.49
C ILE A 12 4.39 -24.00 -15.96
N ALA A 13 3.76 -24.40 -17.05
CA ALA A 13 2.54 -23.78 -17.54
C ALA A 13 1.39 -23.92 -16.51
N ALA A 14 1.19 -25.12 -15.97
CA ALA A 14 0.18 -25.38 -14.94
C ALA A 14 0.43 -24.54 -13.67
N LEU A 15 1.68 -24.50 -13.19
CA LEU A 15 2.05 -23.67 -12.03
C LEU A 15 1.86 -22.17 -12.32
N SER A 16 2.14 -21.72 -13.55
CA SER A 16 1.93 -20.32 -13.95
C SER A 16 0.44 -19.96 -13.95
N ILE A 17 -0.42 -20.86 -14.43
CA ILE A 17 -1.87 -20.68 -14.39
C ILE A 17 -2.37 -20.61 -12.94
N LEU A 18 -1.92 -21.52 -12.09
CA LEU A 18 -2.25 -21.48 -10.66
C LEU A 18 -1.76 -20.19 -10.01
N ALA A 19 -0.52 -19.79 -10.27
CA ALA A 19 0.03 -18.55 -9.75
C ALA A 19 -0.79 -17.32 -10.22
N TYR A 20 -1.23 -17.28 -11.47
CA TYR A 20 -2.08 -16.20 -12.01
C TYR A 20 -3.38 -16.05 -11.23
N PHE A 21 -4.07 -17.15 -10.93
CA PHE A 21 -5.35 -17.09 -10.20
C PHE A 21 -5.19 -16.90 -8.69
N PHE A 22 -4.12 -17.44 -8.10
CA PHE A 22 -3.93 -17.43 -6.65
C PHE A 22 -2.94 -16.38 -6.14
N GLN A 23 -2.32 -15.56 -7.03
CA GLN A 23 -1.29 -14.59 -6.66
C GLN A 23 -1.74 -13.62 -5.54
N GLU A 24 -3.01 -13.23 -5.52
CA GLU A 24 -3.51 -12.34 -4.47
C GLU A 24 -3.35 -12.94 -3.06
N ARG A 25 -3.56 -14.26 -2.91
CA ARG A 25 -3.37 -14.95 -1.63
C ARG A 25 -1.90 -15.09 -1.25
N LEU A 26 -1.02 -15.15 -2.25
CA LEU A 26 0.42 -15.24 -2.04
C LEU A 26 1.02 -13.87 -1.68
N ILE A 27 0.58 -12.82 -2.38
CA ILE A 27 1.08 -11.45 -2.24
C ILE A 27 0.51 -10.78 -1.00
N PHE A 28 -0.81 -10.81 -0.83
CA PHE A 28 -1.51 -10.09 0.23
C PHE A 28 -1.90 -11.03 1.36
N LYS A 29 -1.54 -10.65 2.58
CA LYS A 29 -1.88 -11.40 3.79
C LYS A 29 -2.73 -10.53 4.73
N PRO A 30 -3.96 -10.17 4.30
CA PRO A 30 -4.82 -9.28 5.06
C PRO A 30 -5.34 -9.95 6.34
N GLU A 31 -5.35 -9.21 7.43
CA GLU A 31 -6.22 -9.48 8.57
C GLU A 31 -7.61 -8.94 8.24
N LYS A 32 -8.63 -9.79 8.30
CA LYS A 32 -10.03 -9.37 8.16
C LYS A 32 -10.58 -9.01 9.53
N LEU A 33 -11.28 -7.90 9.60
CA LEU A 33 -11.99 -7.46 10.79
C LEU A 33 -13.51 -7.49 10.56
N LYS A 34 -14.27 -7.81 11.61
CA LYS A 34 -15.72 -7.65 11.57
C LYS A 34 -16.07 -6.16 11.47
N GLN A 35 -17.18 -5.82 10.85
CA GLN A 35 -17.59 -4.42 10.68
C GLN A 35 -17.85 -3.71 12.02
N ASP A 36 -18.30 -4.45 13.03
CA ASP A 36 -18.56 -3.97 14.39
C ASP A 36 -17.32 -3.94 15.30
N PHE A 37 -16.12 -4.36 14.79
CA PHE A 37 -14.89 -4.29 15.56
C PHE A 37 -14.61 -2.87 16.03
N LYS A 38 -14.29 -2.70 17.33
CA LYS A 38 -13.96 -1.40 17.94
C LYS A 38 -12.46 -1.28 18.12
N PHE A 39 -11.87 -0.29 17.47
CA PHE A 39 -10.47 0.06 17.70
C PHE A 39 -10.30 0.68 19.10
N LYS A 40 -9.12 0.46 19.70
CA LYS A 40 -8.76 1.04 21.01
C LYS A 40 -7.30 1.47 20.97
N TYR A 41 -7.05 2.77 21.15
CA TYR A 41 -5.72 3.37 21.24
C TYR A 41 -5.70 4.43 22.34
N ASP A 42 -4.51 4.70 22.89
CA ASP A 42 -4.32 5.65 24.03
C ASP A 42 -4.28 7.11 23.57
N VAL A 43 -4.37 7.37 22.26
CA VAL A 43 -4.35 8.71 21.66
C VAL A 43 -5.67 8.97 20.94
N PRO A 44 -6.14 10.23 20.88
CA PRO A 44 -7.37 10.57 20.18
C PRO A 44 -7.35 10.13 18.72
N PHE A 45 -8.42 9.47 18.29
CA PHE A 45 -8.58 9.06 16.90
C PHE A 45 -10.06 9.03 16.50
N ARG A 46 -10.30 9.03 15.19
CA ARG A 46 -11.60 8.77 14.58
C ARG A 46 -11.47 7.68 13.53
N GLU A 47 -12.47 6.84 13.42
CA GLU A 47 -12.59 5.87 12.33
C GLU A 47 -13.37 6.51 11.19
N TYR A 48 -12.85 6.39 9.96
CA TYR A 48 -13.47 6.87 8.73
C TYR A 48 -13.72 5.73 7.75
N PHE A 49 -14.72 5.94 6.91
CA PHE A 49 -14.96 5.14 5.72
C PHE A 49 -15.02 6.08 4.53
N PHE A 50 -14.16 5.83 3.55
CA PHE A 50 -14.13 6.54 2.29
C PHE A 50 -14.93 5.72 1.28
N ASP A 51 -16.05 6.23 0.79
CA ASP A 51 -16.86 5.62 -0.27
C ASP A 51 -16.19 5.94 -1.61
N VAL A 52 -15.33 5.04 -2.08
CA VAL A 52 -14.48 5.24 -3.27
C VAL A 52 -15.18 4.91 -4.57
N GLU A 53 -16.15 4.00 -4.52
CA GLU A 53 -17.08 3.67 -5.63
C GLU A 53 -18.35 3.03 -5.06
N PRO A 54 -19.44 2.89 -5.83
CA PRO A 54 -20.67 2.26 -5.36
C PRO A 54 -20.43 0.88 -4.75
N GLY A 55 -20.75 0.73 -3.46
CA GLY A 55 -20.58 -0.53 -2.71
C GLY A 55 -19.16 -0.84 -2.23
N VAL A 56 -18.16 0.03 -2.48
CA VAL A 56 -16.80 -0.14 -2.00
C VAL A 56 -16.40 0.98 -1.05
N ARG A 57 -16.02 0.59 0.16
CA ARG A 57 -15.57 1.49 1.22
C ARG A 57 -14.18 1.13 1.70
N ILE A 58 -13.33 2.13 1.84
CA ILE A 58 -12.00 2.01 2.41
C ILE A 58 -12.03 2.50 3.86
N ASN A 59 -11.63 1.64 4.78
CA ASN A 59 -11.55 1.96 6.21
C ASN A 59 -10.24 2.69 6.50
N GLY A 60 -10.32 3.74 7.28
CA GLY A 60 -9.18 4.52 7.73
C GLY A 60 -9.28 4.91 9.21
N LEU A 61 -8.14 5.15 9.81
CA LEU A 61 -8.01 5.69 11.15
C LEU A 61 -7.27 7.02 11.07
N HIS A 62 -7.89 8.06 11.60
CA HIS A 62 -7.33 9.40 11.71
C HIS A 62 -6.98 9.70 13.16
N PHE A 63 -5.70 9.77 13.45
CA PHE A 63 -5.14 10.26 14.71
C PHE A 63 -4.92 11.76 14.60
N PHE A 64 -5.60 12.54 15.39
CA PHE A 64 -5.65 14.00 15.23
C PHE A 64 -5.06 14.75 16.42
N ARG A 65 -4.54 15.95 16.15
CA ARG A 65 -4.02 16.92 17.11
C ARG A 65 -4.94 18.15 17.17
N GLU A 66 -4.87 18.92 18.25
CA GLU A 66 -5.61 20.19 18.32
C GLU A 66 -5.13 21.21 17.29
N LYS A 67 -3.82 21.28 17.08
CA LYS A 67 -3.18 22.21 16.13
C LYS A 67 -2.13 21.48 15.32
N PRO A 68 -2.53 20.71 14.32
CA PRO A 68 -1.59 19.95 13.50
C PRO A 68 -0.79 20.88 12.59
N LYS A 69 0.50 20.56 12.39
CA LYS A 69 1.37 21.19 11.40
C LYS A 69 1.06 20.75 9.96
N GLY A 70 0.29 19.66 9.82
CA GLY A 70 -0.08 19.03 8.57
C GLY A 70 -0.55 17.60 8.84
N LEU A 71 -0.67 16.82 7.77
CA LEU A 71 -1.15 15.45 7.80
C LEU A 71 -0.15 14.49 7.17
N ILE A 72 0.03 13.33 7.79
CA ILE A 72 0.75 12.19 7.23
C ILE A 72 -0.29 11.18 6.75
N LEU A 73 -0.36 10.95 5.42
CA LEU A 73 -1.11 9.85 4.83
C LEU A 73 -0.21 8.62 4.77
N TYR A 74 -0.55 7.59 5.56
CA TYR A 74 0.30 6.43 5.78
C TYR A 74 -0.24 5.20 5.05
N PHE A 75 0.58 4.64 4.17
CA PHE A 75 0.35 3.39 3.45
C PHE A 75 1.19 2.26 4.05
N HIS A 76 0.51 1.23 4.54
CA HIS A 76 1.13 0.12 5.25
C HIS A 76 1.63 -1.00 4.31
N GLY A 77 2.35 -1.97 4.86
CA GLY A 77 2.83 -3.15 4.14
C GLY A 77 1.72 -4.14 3.78
N ASN A 78 2.09 -5.24 3.11
CA ASN A 78 1.17 -6.21 2.54
C ASN A 78 0.52 -7.20 3.53
N THR A 79 0.71 -7.02 4.83
CA THR A 79 0.20 -7.92 5.87
C THR A 79 -0.68 -7.21 6.88
N ARG A 80 -1.51 -7.98 7.62
CA ARG A 80 -2.37 -7.50 8.71
C ARG A 80 -3.44 -6.51 8.24
N SER A 81 -3.77 -5.53 9.09
CA SER A 81 -4.69 -4.41 8.85
C SER A 81 -4.22 -3.18 9.60
N ILE A 82 -4.85 -2.03 9.39
CA ILE A 82 -4.57 -0.80 10.16
C ILE A 82 -4.65 -1.02 11.66
N LYS A 83 -5.41 -1.99 12.17
CA LYS A 83 -5.40 -2.38 13.58
C LYS A 83 -3.99 -2.64 14.12
N GLY A 84 -3.18 -3.39 13.37
CA GLY A 84 -1.80 -3.69 13.76
C GLY A 84 -0.81 -2.56 13.42
N TRP A 85 -1.06 -1.85 12.32
CA TRP A 85 -0.18 -0.79 11.83
C TRP A 85 -0.35 0.53 12.56
N ALA A 86 -1.53 0.84 13.09
CA ALA A 86 -1.81 2.10 13.78
C ALA A 86 -0.94 2.36 15.01
N ARG A 87 -0.28 1.35 15.57
CA ARG A 87 0.71 1.54 16.64
C ARG A 87 1.86 2.47 16.23
N TYR A 88 2.19 2.53 14.94
CA TYR A 88 3.25 3.40 14.40
C TYR A 88 2.79 4.85 14.29
N ALA A 89 1.48 5.15 14.36
CA ALA A 89 0.99 6.52 14.39
C ALA A 89 1.56 7.31 15.57
N LYS A 90 1.84 6.63 16.71
CA LYS A 90 2.47 7.25 17.88
C LYS A 90 3.84 7.86 17.58
N ASP A 91 4.59 7.30 16.65
CA ASP A 91 5.92 7.77 16.28
C ASP A 91 5.85 9.15 15.61
N PHE A 92 4.78 9.43 14.88
CA PHE A 92 4.52 10.69 14.21
C PHE A 92 3.75 11.69 15.07
N TYR A 93 2.89 11.18 15.95
CA TYR A 93 2.04 11.99 16.82
C TYR A 93 2.84 12.98 17.68
N ARG A 94 4.03 12.61 18.14
CA ARG A 94 4.94 13.49 18.91
C ARG A 94 5.49 14.69 18.12
N TYR A 95 5.35 14.71 16.80
CA TYR A 95 5.84 15.78 15.94
C TYR A 95 4.76 16.80 15.56
N ASP A 96 3.58 16.71 16.16
CA ASP A 96 2.42 17.58 15.91
C ASP A 96 1.82 17.45 14.50
N TYR A 97 1.89 16.27 13.92
CA TYR A 97 1.18 15.94 12.69
C TYR A 97 -0.05 15.08 13.00
N ASP A 98 -1.12 15.31 12.26
CA ASP A 98 -2.18 14.33 12.12
C ASP A 98 -1.67 13.12 11.33
N VAL A 99 -2.25 11.96 11.58
CA VAL A 99 -1.89 10.74 10.84
C VAL A 99 -3.16 10.04 10.39
N VAL A 100 -3.30 9.84 9.09
CA VAL A 100 -4.35 8.99 8.51
C VAL A 100 -3.71 7.72 7.96
N LEU A 101 -4.11 6.58 8.54
CA LEU A 101 -3.78 5.26 8.01
C LEU A 101 -5.01 4.69 7.31
N VAL A 102 -4.83 4.06 6.16
CA VAL A 102 -5.92 3.45 5.41
C VAL A 102 -5.63 1.98 5.12
N ASP A 103 -6.66 1.15 5.22
CA ASP A 103 -6.63 -0.24 4.74
C ASP A 103 -6.89 -0.28 3.23
N TYR A 104 -6.25 -1.21 2.53
CA TYR A 104 -6.56 -1.45 1.11
C TYR A 104 -7.83 -2.28 0.96
N ARG A 105 -8.37 -2.35 -0.26
CA ARG A 105 -9.48 -3.27 -0.59
C ARG A 105 -9.20 -4.66 -0.04
N GLY A 106 -10.17 -5.20 0.70
CA GLY A 106 -10.06 -6.52 1.30
C GLY A 106 -9.13 -6.66 2.49
N PHE A 107 -8.62 -5.57 3.08
CA PHE A 107 -7.95 -5.53 4.37
C PHE A 107 -8.90 -4.99 5.45
N GLY A 108 -8.71 -5.40 6.71
CA GLY A 108 -9.49 -4.95 7.85
C GLY A 108 -10.98 -4.94 7.60
N LYS A 109 -11.60 -3.77 7.68
CA LYS A 109 -13.02 -3.54 7.38
C LYS A 109 -13.26 -3.03 5.96
N SER A 110 -12.20 -2.77 5.18
CA SER A 110 -12.32 -2.32 3.80
C SER A 110 -12.95 -3.40 2.92
N THR A 111 -13.83 -2.97 2.01
CA THR A 111 -14.56 -3.84 1.07
C THR A 111 -13.93 -3.81 -0.32
N GLY A 112 -14.54 -4.48 -1.28
CA GLY A 112 -14.13 -4.49 -2.68
C GLY A 112 -13.08 -5.56 -3.02
N LYS A 113 -12.96 -5.84 -4.32
CA LYS A 113 -11.95 -6.74 -4.88
C LYS A 113 -10.66 -5.98 -5.13
N ARG A 114 -9.53 -6.62 -4.87
CA ARG A 114 -8.22 -6.04 -5.16
C ARG A 114 -7.94 -6.05 -6.66
N GLY A 115 -7.44 -4.96 -7.16
CA GLY A 115 -6.84 -4.77 -8.45
C GLY A 115 -5.82 -3.64 -8.32
N GLU A 116 -4.72 -3.67 -9.08
CA GLU A 116 -3.71 -2.62 -8.97
C GLU A 116 -4.28 -1.25 -9.29
N LYS A 117 -4.99 -1.15 -10.40
CA LYS A 117 -5.61 0.11 -10.84
C LYS A 117 -6.60 0.63 -9.81
N GLU A 118 -7.53 -0.23 -9.39
CA GLU A 118 -8.57 0.12 -8.43
C GLU A 118 -7.98 0.58 -7.09
N MET A 119 -6.93 -0.08 -6.60
CA MET A 119 -6.27 0.30 -5.36
C MET A 119 -5.50 1.63 -5.51
N LEU A 120 -4.90 1.90 -6.66
CA LEU A 120 -4.24 3.18 -6.95
C LEU A 120 -5.27 4.32 -7.04
N ASP A 121 -6.39 4.09 -7.71
CA ASP A 121 -7.50 5.04 -7.83
C ASP A 121 -8.11 5.37 -6.44
N ASP A 122 -8.29 4.35 -5.58
CA ASP A 122 -8.75 4.54 -4.20
C ASP A 122 -7.81 5.47 -3.42
N MET A 123 -6.50 5.24 -3.52
CA MET A 123 -5.52 6.05 -2.80
C MET A 123 -5.47 7.49 -3.34
N GLN A 124 -5.64 7.68 -4.65
CA GLN A 124 -5.77 9.02 -5.25
C GLN A 124 -7.04 9.72 -4.75
N PHE A 125 -8.18 9.03 -4.74
CA PHE A 125 -9.44 9.59 -4.22
C PHE A 125 -9.29 10.06 -2.76
N ILE A 126 -8.68 9.24 -1.90
CA ILE A 126 -8.45 9.58 -0.50
C ILE A 126 -7.50 10.77 -0.38
N TYR A 127 -6.43 10.78 -1.19
CA TYR A 127 -5.48 11.90 -1.22
C TYR A 127 -6.16 13.22 -1.57
N GLU A 128 -7.01 13.24 -2.60
CA GLU A 128 -7.75 14.45 -2.99
C GLU A 128 -8.67 14.95 -1.86
N LYS A 129 -9.36 14.05 -1.16
CA LYS A 129 -10.20 14.42 -0.01
C LYS A 129 -9.38 15.04 1.12
N LEU A 130 -8.20 14.51 1.41
CA LEU A 130 -7.32 15.05 2.43
C LEU A 130 -6.65 16.36 1.98
N LYS A 131 -6.35 16.49 0.70
CA LYS A 131 -5.84 17.71 0.07
C LYS A 131 -6.85 18.87 0.15
N GLU A 132 -8.13 18.60 -0.09
CA GLU A 132 -9.22 19.58 0.09
C GLU A 132 -9.27 20.08 1.54
N GLN A 133 -8.99 19.23 2.52
CA GLN A 133 -9.07 19.56 3.94
C GLN A 133 -7.84 20.28 4.50
N TYR A 134 -6.62 19.84 4.13
CA TYR A 134 -5.38 20.31 4.73
C TYR A 134 -4.57 21.26 3.84
N GLY A 135 -4.80 21.25 2.54
CA GLY A 135 -3.91 21.86 1.54
C GLY A 135 -2.72 20.96 1.22
N GLU A 136 -2.34 20.91 -0.06
CA GLU A 136 -1.31 19.98 -0.56
C GLU A 136 0.05 20.19 0.09
N ASP A 137 0.43 21.45 0.35
CA ASP A 137 1.69 21.84 1.00
C ASP A 137 1.81 21.38 2.47
N HIS A 138 0.73 20.87 3.05
CA HIS A 138 0.69 20.31 4.40
C HIS A 138 0.57 18.78 4.41
N LEU A 139 0.51 18.15 3.24
CA LEU A 139 0.43 16.70 3.14
C LEU A 139 1.81 16.05 3.03
N ILE A 140 2.05 15.06 3.85
CA ILE A 140 3.19 14.15 3.76
C ILE A 140 2.65 12.77 3.38
N VAL A 141 3.21 12.19 2.32
CA VAL A 141 2.86 10.83 1.90
C VAL A 141 3.92 9.87 2.40
N TYR A 142 3.52 8.91 3.22
CA TYR A 142 4.41 7.91 3.81
C TYR A 142 4.04 6.52 3.31
N GLY A 143 4.99 5.77 2.79
CA GLY A 143 4.78 4.40 2.33
C GLY A 143 5.79 3.44 2.91
N ARG A 144 5.31 2.36 3.53
CA ARG A 144 6.17 1.30 4.08
C ARG A 144 6.06 0.00 3.27
N SER A 145 7.19 -0.56 2.87
CA SER A 145 7.26 -1.81 2.11
C SER A 145 6.33 -1.74 0.88
N MET A 146 5.32 -2.60 0.74
CA MET A 146 4.33 -2.52 -0.34
C MET A 146 3.71 -1.12 -0.47
N GLY A 147 3.45 -0.45 0.67
CA GLY A 147 2.90 0.91 0.70
C GLY A 147 3.78 1.95 0.01
N SER A 148 5.08 1.70 -0.14
CA SER A 148 5.98 2.61 -0.86
C SER A 148 5.62 2.76 -2.34
N GLY A 149 5.04 1.72 -2.98
CA GLY A 149 4.53 1.80 -4.34
C GLY A 149 3.36 2.77 -4.46
N PHE A 150 2.37 2.68 -3.57
CA PHE A 150 1.22 3.60 -3.54
C PHE A 150 1.67 5.03 -3.26
N ALA A 151 2.54 5.21 -2.26
CA ALA A 151 3.10 6.52 -1.91
C ALA A 151 3.86 7.16 -3.08
N THR A 152 4.70 6.39 -3.77
CA THR A 152 5.47 6.89 -4.92
C THR A 152 4.55 7.27 -6.09
N LYS A 153 3.51 6.46 -6.38
CA LYS A 153 2.54 6.79 -7.44
C LYS A 153 1.82 8.09 -7.15
N LEU A 154 1.32 8.26 -5.92
CA LEU A 154 0.68 9.51 -5.51
C LEU A 154 1.60 10.71 -5.63
N ALA A 155 2.85 10.61 -5.15
CA ALA A 155 3.81 11.71 -5.24
C ALA A 155 4.29 11.99 -6.67
N CYS A 156 4.21 11.01 -7.58
CA CYS A 156 4.47 11.19 -9.01
C CYS A 156 3.36 12.02 -9.69
N ASP A 157 2.11 11.75 -9.32
CA ASP A 157 0.93 12.39 -9.93
C ASP A 157 0.57 13.74 -9.27
N ASN A 158 1.06 14.00 -8.05
CA ASN A 158 0.74 15.14 -7.21
C ASN A 158 2.01 15.79 -6.67
N THR A 159 1.86 16.84 -5.83
CA THR A 159 3.00 17.58 -5.27
C THR A 159 2.87 17.69 -3.74
N PRO A 160 2.84 16.57 -2.98
CA PRO A 160 2.79 16.63 -1.54
C PRO A 160 4.05 17.34 -0.99
N ARG A 161 3.98 17.84 0.22
CA ARG A 161 5.12 18.48 0.88
C ARG A 161 6.36 17.61 0.92
N TYR A 162 6.19 16.34 1.29
CA TYR A 162 7.25 15.33 1.34
C TYR A 162 6.73 13.96 0.96
N LEU A 163 7.61 13.16 0.35
CA LEU A 163 7.46 11.72 0.20
C LEU A 163 8.44 11.02 1.15
N ILE A 164 7.94 10.09 1.98
CA ILE A 164 8.77 9.27 2.86
C ILE A 164 8.57 7.80 2.50
N LEU A 165 9.65 7.13 2.14
CA LEU A 165 9.67 5.73 1.75
C LEU A 165 10.45 4.92 2.80
N ASP A 166 9.77 4.01 3.49
CA ASP A 166 10.34 3.13 4.51
C ASP A 166 10.45 1.70 3.97
N ALA A 167 11.66 1.18 3.88
CA ALA A 167 11.99 -0.10 3.24
C ALA A 167 11.36 -0.25 1.84
N PRO A 168 11.58 0.72 0.92
CA PRO A 168 11.03 0.65 -0.43
C PRO A 168 11.70 -0.46 -1.24
N TYR A 169 11.03 -0.87 -2.31
CA TYR A 169 11.56 -1.80 -3.31
C TYR A 169 11.71 -1.11 -4.67
N PHE A 170 12.60 -1.62 -5.50
CA PHE A 170 12.84 -1.08 -6.85
C PHE A 170 11.59 -1.19 -7.74
N ASN A 171 11.00 -2.38 -7.83
CA ASN A 171 9.65 -2.64 -8.34
C ASN A 171 9.13 -3.97 -7.79
N PHE A 172 7.81 -4.13 -7.81
CA PHE A 172 7.18 -5.29 -7.17
C PHE A 172 7.47 -6.60 -7.93
N LEU A 173 7.67 -6.52 -9.25
CA LEU A 173 8.08 -7.65 -10.08
C LEU A 173 9.38 -8.28 -9.56
N ARG A 174 10.41 -7.46 -9.28
CA ARG A 174 11.70 -7.95 -8.76
C ARG A 174 11.57 -8.62 -7.41
N VAL A 175 10.67 -8.10 -6.56
CA VAL A 175 10.38 -8.73 -5.26
C VAL A 175 9.82 -10.13 -5.47
N ILE A 176 8.84 -10.30 -6.36
CA ILE A 176 8.19 -11.60 -6.60
C ILE A 176 9.11 -12.57 -7.35
N GLU A 177 9.86 -12.11 -8.37
CA GLU A 177 10.85 -12.93 -9.12
C GLU A 177 11.85 -13.61 -8.16
N ARG A 178 12.23 -12.93 -7.08
CA ARG A 178 13.15 -13.48 -6.07
C ARG A 178 12.57 -14.68 -5.31
N PHE A 179 11.26 -14.66 -5.03
CA PHE A 179 10.59 -15.74 -4.32
C PHE A 179 10.13 -16.88 -5.24
N LEU A 180 9.92 -16.59 -6.52
CA LEU A 180 9.40 -17.54 -7.50
C LEU A 180 10.24 -17.50 -8.80
N PRO A 181 11.57 -17.84 -8.73
CA PRO A 181 12.48 -17.63 -9.86
C PRO A 181 12.22 -18.53 -11.07
N ILE A 182 11.49 -19.63 -10.91
CA ILE A 182 11.21 -20.61 -11.99
C ILE A 182 10.00 -20.19 -12.82
N LEU A 183 9.12 -19.35 -12.28
CA LEU A 183 7.91 -18.93 -12.98
C LEU A 183 8.17 -17.71 -13.88
N PRO A 184 7.48 -17.61 -15.04
CA PRO A 184 7.53 -16.44 -15.91
C PRO A 184 6.73 -15.26 -15.31
N ILE A 185 7.20 -14.74 -14.16
CA ILE A 185 6.47 -13.77 -13.33
C ILE A 185 6.07 -12.53 -14.12
N ARG A 186 6.86 -12.10 -15.10
CA ARG A 186 6.54 -10.95 -15.97
C ARG A 186 5.23 -11.08 -16.73
N ILE A 187 4.82 -12.32 -17.02
CA ILE A 187 3.58 -12.62 -17.75
C ILE A 187 2.43 -12.87 -16.76
N VAL A 188 2.74 -13.46 -15.61
CA VAL A 188 1.75 -13.95 -14.65
C VAL A 188 1.30 -12.85 -13.69
N LEU A 189 2.20 -11.92 -13.32
CA LEU A 189 1.94 -10.93 -12.29
C LEU A 189 0.94 -9.86 -12.76
N ARG A 190 -0.10 -9.62 -11.94
CA ARG A 190 -1.12 -8.57 -12.15
C ARG A 190 -0.87 -7.30 -11.33
N PHE A 191 0.00 -7.39 -10.32
CA PHE A 191 0.36 -6.28 -9.44
C PHE A 191 1.83 -5.92 -9.67
N HIS A 192 2.06 -4.81 -10.35
CA HIS A 192 3.41 -4.43 -10.77
C HIS A 192 4.04 -3.40 -9.85
N LEU A 193 3.24 -2.47 -9.32
CA LEU A 193 3.65 -1.35 -8.44
C LEU A 193 5.04 -0.82 -8.84
N ARG A 194 5.06 -0.12 -9.98
CA ARG A 194 6.27 0.28 -10.74
C ARG A 194 6.95 1.50 -10.10
N THR A 195 7.46 1.34 -8.86
CA THR A 195 8.21 2.38 -8.15
C THR A 195 9.37 2.92 -8.99
N ASP A 196 10.06 2.03 -9.72
CA ASP A 196 11.15 2.33 -10.66
C ASP A 196 10.75 3.30 -11.79
N LYS A 197 9.48 3.29 -12.20
CA LYS A 197 8.95 4.17 -13.25
C LYS A 197 8.38 5.47 -12.71
N TRP A 198 7.85 5.43 -11.50
CA TRP A 198 7.16 6.58 -10.91
C TRP A 198 8.10 7.51 -10.16
N LEU A 199 9.12 6.96 -9.46
CA LEU A 199 10.05 7.76 -8.64
C LEU A 199 10.76 8.87 -9.43
N PRO A 200 11.22 8.67 -10.68
CA PRO A 200 11.82 9.74 -11.48
C PRO A 200 10.90 10.93 -11.78
N GLY A 201 9.58 10.73 -11.72
CA GLY A 201 8.57 11.76 -11.93
C GLY A 201 8.17 12.54 -10.65
N VAL A 202 8.63 12.10 -9.47
CA VAL A 202 8.34 12.76 -8.20
C VAL A 202 9.04 14.10 -8.12
N LYS A 203 8.28 15.16 -7.83
CA LYS A 203 8.80 16.56 -7.79
C LYS A 203 9.08 17.03 -6.36
N CYS A 204 8.42 16.45 -5.35
CA CYS A 204 8.62 16.82 -3.97
C CYS A 204 9.89 16.20 -3.38
N HIS A 205 10.36 16.78 -2.28
CA HIS A 205 11.52 16.23 -1.56
C HIS A 205 11.20 14.82 -1.02
N THR A 206 12.10 13.87 -1.29
CA THR A 206 11.92 12.46 -0.96
C THR A 206 12.94 11.99 0.07
N TYR A 207 12.46 11.37 1.15
CA TYR A 207 13.28 10.69 2.14
C TYR A 207 13.16 9.18 1.98
N ILE A 208 14.27 8.48 1.97
CA ILE A 208 14.33 7.03 1.89
C ILE A 208 14.96 6.48 3.17
N ILE A 209 14.24 5.62 3.86
CA ILE A 209 14.67 4.92 5.06
C ILE A 209 14.80 3.44 4.69
N HIS A 210 16.00 2.88 4.89
CA HIS A 210 16.24 1.47 4.54
C HIS A 210 17.14 0.82 5.58
N GLY A 211 16.83 -0.42 5.94
CA GLY A 211 17.65 -1.18 6.88
C GLY A 211 18.98 -1.58 6.25
N THR A 212 20.08 -1.47 6.98
CA THR A 212 21.42 -1.85 6.49
C THR A 212 21.55 -3.33 6.14
N LYS A 213 20.61 -4.16 6.60
CA LYS A 213 20.50 -5.59 6.29
C LYS A 213 19.34 -5.94 5.37
N ASP A 214 18.56 -4.94 4.97
CA ASP A 214 17.54 -5.09 3.92
C ASP A 214 18.23 -5.16 2.56
N TRP A 215 17.75 -5.97 1.69
CA TRP A 215 18.38 -6.36 0.45
C TRP A 215 17.37 -6.57 -0.68
#